data_8fed39b46829d01ab9f0b95e5668a6c3
#
_entry.id   8fed39b46829d01ab9f0b95e5668a6c3
#
_cell.length_a   1.000
_cell.length_b   1.000
_cell.length_c   1.000
_cell.angle_alpha   90.00
_cell.angle_beta   90.00
_cell.angle_gamma   90.00
#
_symmetry.space_group_name_H-M   'P 1'
#
loop_
_entity.id
_entity.type
_entity.pdbx_description
1 polymer ?
#
loop_
_entity_poly.entity_id
_entity_poly.type
_entity_poly.pdbx_seq_one_letter_code
_entity_poly.pdbx_strand_id
1 'polypeptide(L)'
;MKRLYVRTEDFRLAHRLLSELHERNLTAKQLSLTDAIEPDAYWFGTAEEVERLGGRGIPVEPESVKEAISAWLLSLQIDGPPSKLVIGIDPGPRPGYAFLSDGALLGKREMDSIGGAVQDISAVVTQTKAREVLVRIGHGSPVHRDRLINEILALGYHVEIVNEHRTSAGQSRHEHGSSAVKIAMVAGKPVHEQRRVDASHGELRNLQRISRQQSKGHITISLQTARRITQGVLTMEEALKEAGYDSS
;
A
#
# COMPACT_ATOMS: atom_id res chain seq x y z
N MET A 1 -9.22 -17.28 -10.95
CA MET A 1 -8.73 -17.18 -9.57
C MET A 1 -8.63 -18.58 -9.01
N LYS A 2 -7.46 -19.03 -8.51
CA LYS A 2 -7.30 -20.36 -7.92
C LYS A 2 -8.16 -20.46 -6.67
N ARG A 3 -8.87 -21.57 -6.45
CA ARG A 3 -9.73 -21.75 -5.27
C ARG A 3 -8.90 -21.97 -4.04
N LEU A 4 -9.30 -21.32 -2.93
CA LEU A 4 -8.62 -21.35 -1.65
C LEU A 4 -9.56 -21.83 -0.58
N TYR A 5 -9.08 -22.75 0.27
CA TYR A 5 -9.85 -23.34 1.36
C TYR A 5 -9.13 -23.25 2.69
N VAL A 6 -9.89 -23.22 3.77
CA VAL A 6 -9.41 -23.46 5.13
C VAL A 6 -9.99 -24.81 5.57
N ARG A 7 -9.11 -25.79 5.84
CA ARG A 7 -9.49 -27.16 6.23
C ARG A 7 -8.73 -27.54 7.49
N THR A 8 -9.32 -27.27 8.62
CA THR A 8 -8.72 -27.61 9.92
C THR A 8 -9.80 -27.81 10.96
N GLU A 9 -9.55 -28.72 11.89
CA GLU A 9 -10.34 -28.92 13.11
C GLU A 9 -9.91 -28.01 14.25
N ASP A 10 -8.75 -27.31 14.10
CA ASP A 10 -8.31 -26.31 15.06
C ASP A 10 -9.11 -25.00 14.85
N PHE A 11 -10.06 -24.73 15.74
CA PHE A 11 -10.91 -23.53 15.70
C PHE A 11 -10.10 -22.22 15.81
N ARG A 12 -9.02 -22.22 16.59
CA ARG A 12 -8.17 -21.05 16.75
C ARG A 12 -7.44 -20.72 15.45
N LEU A 13 -6.89 -21.74 14.81
CA LEU A 13 -6.26 -21.60 13.50
C LEU A 13 -7.26 -21.18 12.43
N ALA A 14 -8.43 -21.85 12.36
CA ALA A 14 -9.47 -21.51 11.38
C ALA A 14 -9.91 -20.05 11.49
N HIS A 15 -10.20 -19.57 12.70
CA HIS A 15 -10.61 -18.21 12.95
C HIS A 15 -9.53 -17.20 12.53
N ARG A 16 -8.27 -17.42 12.91
CA ARG A 16 -7.16 -16.54 12.53
C ARG A 16 -6.91 -16.52 11.02
N LEU A 17 -6.97 -17.66 10.36
CA LEU A 17 -6.83 -17.77 8.91
C LEU A 17 -7.94 -16.99 8.19
N LEU A 18 -9.20 -17.24 8.54
CA LEU A 18 -10.34 -16.56 7.90
C LEU A 18 -10.30 -15.04 8.13
N SER A 19 -9.93 -14.60 9.34
CA SER A 19 -9.78 -13.15 9.64
C SER A 19 -8.68 -12.53 8.81
N GLU A 20 -7.48 -13.11 8.77
CA GLU A 20 -6.35 -12.55 8.02
C GLU A 20 -6.59 -12.60 6.50
N LEU A 21 -7.21 -13.68 5.99
CA LEU A 21 -7.60 -13.79 4.58
C LEU A 21 -8.63 -12.71 4.21
N HIS A 22 -9.60 -12.46 5.08
CA HIS A 22 -10.59 -11.39 4.89
C HIS A 22 -9.95 -10.01 4.90
N GLU A 23 -9.03 -9.72 5.83
CA GLU A 23 -8.26 -8.47 5.88
C GLU A 23 -7.46 -8.22 4.59
N ARG A 24 -6.99 -9.29 3.96
CA ARG A 24 -6.25 -9.22 2.67
C ARG A 24 -7.15 -9.29 1.44
N ASN A 25 -8.46 -9.22 1.63
CA ASN A 25 -9.45 -9.32 0.54
C ASN A 25 -9.35 -10.65 -0.25
N LEU A 26 -8.95 -11.72 0.42
CA LEU A 26 -8.91 -13.07 -0.13
C LEU A 26 -10.15 -13.83 0.29
N THR A 27 -10.84 -14.42 -0.69
CA THR A 27 -11.99 -15.27 -0.42
C THR A 27 -11.53 -16.71 -0.24
N ALA A 28 -11.74 -17.27 0.94
CA ALA A 28 -11.56 -18.68 1.24
C ALA A 28 -12.85 -19.28 1.77
N LYS A 29 -13.13 -20.54 1.40
CA LYS A 29 -14.25 -21.29 1.95
C LYS A 29 -13.73 -22.23 3.02
N GLN A 30 -14.39 -22.24 4.18
CA GLN A 30 -14.10 -23.24 5.21
C GLN A 30 -14.77 -24.56 4.82
N LEU A 31 -14.02 -25.65 4.91
CA LEU A 31 -14.46 -27.00 4.62
C LEU A 31 -14.04 -27.94 5.77
N SER A 32 -14.77 -29.05 5.92
CA SER A 32 -14.34 -30.12 6.82
C SER A 32 -13.17 -30.92 6.21
N LEU A 33 -12.49 -31.71 7.02
CA LEU A 33 -11.38 -32.54 6.55
C LEU A 33 -11.83 -33.66 5.60
N THR A 34 -13.12 -34.03 5.65
CA THR A 34 -13.71 -35.07 4.81
C THR A 34 -14.26 -34.54 3.49
N ASP A 35 -14.41 -33.21 3.34
CA ASP A 35 -14.93 -32.63 2.12
C ASP A 35 -13.92 -32.79 0.97
N ALA A 36 -14.43 -33.13 -0.21
CA ALA A 36 -13.63 -33.19 -1.43
C ALA A 36 -13.30 -31.76 -1.92
N ILE A 37 -12.07 -31.57 -2.38
CA ILE A 37 -11.62 -30.34 -3.04
C ILE A 37 -11.04 -30.65 -4.42
N GLU A 38 -10.95 -29.65 -5.26
CA GLU A 38 -10.33 -29.77 -6.58
C GLU A 38 -8.82 -30.07 -6.43
N PRO A 39 -8.23 -30.89 -7.30
CA PRO A 39 -6.82 -31.31 -7.20
C PRO A 39 -5.81 -30.16 -7.24
N ASP A 40 -6.16 -29.03 -7.88
CA ASP A 40 -5.34 -27.84 -8.05
C ASP A 40 -5.64 -26.74 -7.01
N ALA A 41 -6.60 -26.96 -6.12
CA ALA A 41 -6.97 -26.02 -5.07
C ALA A 41 -5.94 -25.98 -3.96
N TYR A 42 -5.68 -24.77 -3.45
CA TYR A 42 -4.86 -24.57 -2.26
C TYR A 42 -5.72 -24.62 -1.00
N TRP A 43 -5.13 -25.12 0.08
CA TRP A 43 -5.81 -25.09 1.37
C TRP A 43 -4.83 -24.97 2.53
N PHE A 44 -5.26 -24.31 3.59
CA PHE A 44 -4.52 -24.13 4.83
C PHE A 44 -5.05 -25.07 5.90
N GLY A 45 -4.15 -25.68 6.65
CA GLY A 45 -4.43 -26.53 7.81
C GLY A 45 -3.22 -26.70 8.70
N THR A 46 -3.32 -27.50 9.76
CA THR A 46 -2.18 -27.86 10.60
C THR A 46 -1.19 -28.76 9.83
N ALA A 47 0.05 -28.86 10.32
CA ALA A 47 1.06 -29.72 9.68
C ALA A 47 0.59 -31.17 9.59
N GLU A 48 -0.04 -31.70 10.66
CA GLU A 48 -0.58 -33.06 10.71
C GLU A 48 -1.70 -33.30 9.69
N GLU A 49 -2.62 -32.32 9.55
CA GLU A 49 -3.71 -32.37 8.58
C GLU A 49 -3.18 -32.35 7.15
N VAL A 50 -2.18 -31.50 6.88
CA VAL A 50 -1.55 -31.39 5.57
C VAL A 50 -0.81 -32.69 5.20
N GLU A 51 -0.07 -33.28 6.13
CA GLU A 51 0.62 -34.54 5.92
C GLU A 51 -0.38 -35.68 5.63
N ARG A 52 -1.50 -35.72 6.36
CA ARG A 52 -2.52 -36.76 6.22
C ARG A 52 -3.31 -36.64 4.91
N LEU A 53 -3.67 -35.41 4.49
CA LEU A 53 -4.58 -35.19 3.34
C LEU A 53 -3.85 -34.90 2.04
N GLY A 54 -2.63 -34.45 2.10
CA GLY A 54 -1.78 -34.17 0.93
C GLY A 54 -2.30 -33.05 0.02
N GLY A 55 -2.05 -33.19 -1.27
CA GLY A 55 -2.43 -32.19 -2.28
C GLY A 55 -1.63 -30.90 -2.16
N ARG A 56 -2.28 -29.75 -2.38
CA ARG A 56 -1.66 -28.42 -2.22
C ARG A 56 -1.95 -27.81 -0.84
N GLY A 57 -1.84 -28.64 0.21
CA GLY A 57 -1.95 -28.23 1.60
C GLY A 57 -0.78 -27.35 2.02
N ILE A 58 -1.06 -26.31 2.79
CA ILE A 58 -0.09 -25.37 3.34
C ILE A 58 -0.16 -25.47 4.86
N PRO A 59 0.89 -26.00 5.49
CA PRO A 59 0.92 -26.15 6.94
C PRO A 59 1.07 -24.78 7.62
N VAL A 60 0.25 -24.54 8.65
CA VAL A 60 0.24 -23.26 9.36
C VAL A 60 0.00 -23.48 10.85
N GLU A 61 0.81 -22.82 11.66
CA GLU A 61 0.58 -22.69 13.09
C GLU A 61 -0.23 -21.41 13.39
N PRO A 62 -1.08 -21.40 14.45
CA PRO A 62 -1.89 -20.21 14.77
C PRO A 62 -1.09 -18.91 14.94
N GLU A 63 0.18 -19.00 15.35
CA GLU A 63 1.07 -17.87 15.58
C GLU A 63 1.72 -17.32 14.29
N SER A 64 1.79 -18.12 13.21
CA SER A 64 2.48 -17.82 11.96
C SER A 64 1.55 -17.61 10.77
N VAL A 65 0.26 -17.34 11.00
CA VAL A 65 -0.76 -17.20 9.94
C VAL A 65 -0.41 -16.10 8.94
N LYS A 66 0.09 -14.94 9.39
CA LYS A 66 0.44 -13.82 8.52
C LYS A 66 1.59 -14.15 7.60
N GLU A 67 2.61 -14.76 8.14
CA GLU A 67 3.81 -15.22 7.44
C GLU A 67 3.48 -16.30 6.42
N ALA A 68 2.67 -17.28 6.80
CA ALA A 68 2.27 -18.39 5.93
C ALA A 68 1.43 -17.91 4.73
N ILE A 69 0.46 -17.01 4.95
CA ILE A 69 -0.32 -16.43 3.86
C ILE A 69 0.58 -15.58 2.94
N SER A 70 1.53 -14.81 3.51
CA SER A 70 2.47 -14.02 2.72
C SER A 70 3.39 -14.91 1.88
N ALA A 71 3.92 -16.00 2.45
CA ALA A 71 4.75 -16.98 1.74
C ALA A 71 3.97 -17.68 0.62
N TRP A 72 2.71 -18.06 0.88
CA TRP A 72 1.84 -18.65 -0.14
C TRP A 72 1.56 -17.67 -1.28
N LEU A 73 1.21 -16.41 -0.98
CA LEU A 73 1.02 -15.37 -2.00
C LEU A 73 2.28 -15.18 -2.86
N LEU A 74 3.44 -15.18 -2.22
CA LEU A 74 4.72 -15.12 -2.92
C LEU A 74 4.96 -16.34 -3.80
N SER A 75 4.59 -17.54 -3.34
CA SER A 75 4.72 -18.79 -4.11
C SER A 75 3.83 -18.82 -5.36
N LEU A 76 2.68 -18.14 -5.33
CA LEU A 76 1.82 -18.00 -6.52
C LEU A 76 2.48 -17.18 -7.63
N GLN A 77 3.42 -16.30 -7.28
CA GLN A 77 4.21 -15.53 -8.25
C GLN A 77 5.25 -16.39 -8.98
N ILE A 78 5.60 -17.56 -8.42
CA ILE A 78 6.54 -18.50 -9.04
C ILE A 78 5.91 -19.19 -10.27
N ASP A 79 4.59 -19.29 -10.34
CA ASP A 79 3.85 -19.80 -11.52
C ASP A 79 3.83 -18.77 -12.70
N GLY A 80 4.52 -17.65 -12.56
CA GLY A 80 4.65 -16.57 -13.53
C GLY A 80 4.30 -15.19 -12.95
N PRO A 81 4.69 -14.11 -13.65
CA PRO A 81 4.39 -12.76 -13.19
C PRO A 81 2.87 -12.53 -13.14
N PRO A 82 2.36 -11.79 -12.14
CA PRO A 82 0.94 -11.50 -12.06
C PRO A 82 0.46 -10.72 -13.29
N SER A 83 -0.79 -10.92 -13.66
CA SER A 83 -1.37 -10.19 -14.78
C SER A 83 -1.46 -8.70 -14.47
N LYS A 84 -1.84 -8.35 -13.23
CA LYS A 84 -2.04 -6.96 -12.83
C LYS A 84 -1.58 -6.69 -11.40
N LEU A 85 -0.78 -5.65 -11.23
CA LEU A 85 -0.44 -5.05 -9.94
C LEU A 85 -1.19 -3.72 -9.82
N VAL A 86 -2.05 -3.60 -8.80
CA VAL A 86 -2.73 -2.34 -8.48
C VAL A 86 -2.12 -1.78 -7.19
N ILE A 87 -1.68 -0.53 -7.25
CA ILE A 87 -1.09 0.17 -6.11
C ILE A 87 -2.05 1.28 -5.70
N GLY A 88 -2.62 1.20 -4.51
CA GLY A 88 -3.45 2.26 -3.94
C GLY A 88 -2.62 3.16 -3.05
N ILE A 89 -2.75 4.49 -3.19
CA ILE A 89 -2.01 5.49 -2.42
C ILE A 89 -2.99 6.47 -1.78
N ASP A 90 -2.93 6.57 -0.46
CA ASP A 90 -3.58 7.64 0.30
C ASP A 90 -2.59 8.81 0.41
N PRO A 91 -2.82 9.94 -0.32
CA PRO A 91 -1.84 11.00 -0.42
C PRO A 91 -1.82 11.87 0.84
N GLY A 92 -0.62 12.07 1.39
CA GLY A 92 -0.36 12.92 2.54
C GLY A 92 1.13 13.22 2.67
N PRO A 93 1.54 13.98 3.70
CA PRO A 93 2.96 14.18 4.01
C PRO A 93 3.65 12.85 4.36
N ARG A 94 2.91 11.90 4.90
CA ARG A 94 3.30 10.51 5.16
C ARG A 94 2.31 9.62 4.40
N PRO A 95 2.58 9.30 3.12
CA PRO A 95 1.64 8.57 2.31
C PRO A 95 1.53 7.12 2.75
N GLY A 96 0.28 6.64 2.86
CA GLY A 96 -0.02 5.23 3.01
C GLY A 96 -0.21 4.58 1.65
N TYR A 97 0.27 3.35 1.45
CA TYR A 97 0.03 2.62 0.22
C TYR A 97 -0.15 1.12 0.44
N ALA A 98 -0.85 0.52 -0.51
CA ALA A 98 -1.17 -0.90 -0.52
C ALA A 98 -0.94 -1.48 -1.91
N PHE A 99 -0.51 -2.74 -1.95
CA PHE A 99 -0.24 -3.48 -3.18
C PHE A 99 -1.22 -4.63 -3.33
N LEU A 100 -1.93 -4.68 -4.44
CA LEU A 100 -2.83 -5.77 -4.80
C LEU A 100 -2.32 -6.46 -6.06
N SER A 101 -2.05 -7.76 -5.98
CA SER A 101 -1.67 -8.61 -7.11
C SER A 101 -2.88 -9.43 -7.54
N ASP A 102 -3.36 -9.25 -8.76
CA ASP A 102 -4.57 -9.91 -9.28
C ASP A 102 -5.76 -9.85 -8.30
N GLY A 103 -5.91 -8.72 -7.57
CA GLY A 103 -6.95 -8.47 -6.59
C GLY A 103 -6.66 -8.94 -5.17
N ALA A 104 -5.57 -9.68 -4.93
CA ALA A 104 -5.14 -10.12 -3.60
C ALA A 104 -4.18 -9.11 -2.96
N LEU A 105 -4.41 -8.74 -1.70
CA LEU A 105 -3.54 -7.82 -0.96
C LEU A 105 -2.20 -8.47 -0.64
N LEU A 106 -1.11 -8.00 -1.26
CA LEU A 106 0.26 -8.41 -0.96
C LEU A 106 0.80 -7.78 0.33
N GLY A 107 0.45 -6.51 0.55
CA GLY A 107 0.90 -5.77 1.72
C GLY A 107 0.42 -4.33 1.72
N LYS A 108 0.56 -3.69 2.88
CA LYS A 108 0.29 -2.27 3.09
C LYS A 108 1.43 -1.65 3.89
N ARG A 109 1.77 -0.39 3.61
CA ARG A 109 2.86 0.34 4.27
C ARG A 109 2.51 1.82 4.40
N GLU A 110 3.22 2.50 5.27
CA GLU A 110 3.25 3.96 5.40
C GLU A 110 4.70 4.42 5.27
N MET A 111 4.94 5.52 4.57
CA MET A 111 6.27 6.08 4.36
C MET A 111 6.39 7.49 4.91
N ASP A 112 7.58 7.85 5.34
CA ASP A 112 7.85 9.17 5.90
C ASP A 112 7.94 10.28 4.85
N SER A 113 8.04 9.92 3.56
CA SER A 113 8.13 10.87 2.46
C SER A 113 7.59 10.31 1.14
N ILE A 114 7.23 11.21 0.22
CA ILE A 114 6.81 10.86 -1.14
C ILE A 114 7.95 10.19 -1.90
N GLY A 115 9.18 10.71 -1.84
CA GLY A 115 10.33 10.13 -2.53
C GLY A 115 10.63 8.70 -2.08
N GLY A 116 10.55 8.42 -0.78
CA GLY A 116 10.68 7.07 -0.23
C GLY A 116 9.57 6.13 -0.73
N ALA A 117 8.31 6.63 -0.80
CA ALA A 117 7.20 5.86 -1.34
C ALA A 117 7.41 5.49 -2.81
N VAL A 118 7.86 6.42 -3.64
CA VAL A 118 8.12 6.19 -5.07
C VAL A 118 9.24 5.17 -5.28
N GLN A 119 10.31 5.23 -4.49
CA GLN A 119 11.40 4.26 -4.55
C GLN A 119 10.93 2.84 -4.18
N ASP A 120 10.14 2.70 -3.10
CA ASP A 120 9.61 1.40 -2.66
C ASP A 120 8.61 0.83 -3.68
N ILE A 121 7.76 1.67 -4.27
CA ILE A 121 6.86 1.30 -5.37
C ILE A 121 7.66 0.73 -6.55
N SER A 122 8.72 1.41 -6.98
CA SER A 122 9.58 0.95 -8.07
C SER A 122 10.24 -0.39 -7.75
N ALA A 123 10.69 -0.60 -6.51
CA ALA A 123 11.25 -1.87 -6.06
C ALA A 123 10.22 -3.00 -6.11
N VAL A 124 9.00 -2.78 -5.61
CA VAL A 124 7.91 -3.78 -5.63
C VAL A 124 7.51 -4.11 -7.08
N VAL A 125 7.38 -3.12 -7.95
CA VAL A 125 7.06 -3.34 -9.37
C VAL A 125 8.15 -4.19 -10.04
N THR A 126 9.42 -3.87 -9.80
CA THR A 126 10.55 -4.63 -10.35
C THR A 126 10.58 -6.08 -9.86
N GLN A 127 10.27 -6.30 -8.58
CA GLN A 127 10.22 -7.63 -7.98
C GLN A 127 9.05 -8.48 -8.49
N THR A 128 7.86 -7.86 -8.60
CA THR A 128 6.64 -8.57 -9.02
C THR A 128 6.63 -8.92 -10.50
N LYS A 129 7.30 -8.13 -11.34
CA LYS A 129 7.32 -8.30 -12.82
C LYS A 129 5.92 -8.39 -13.42
N ALA A 130 4.94 -7.70 -12.82
CA ALA A 130 3.57 -7.70 -13.29
C ALA A 130 3.46 -7.23 -14.74
N ARG A 131 2.54 -7.83 -15.51
CA ARG A 131 2.33 -7.47 -16.93
C ARG A 131 1.71 -6.09 -17.07
N GLU A 132 0.85 -5.70 -16.15
CA GLU A 132 0.21 -4.40 -16.07
C GLU A 132 0.41 -3.82 -14.66
N VAL A 133 0.81 -2.55 -14.60
CA VAL A 133 0.91 -1.78 -13.34
C VAL A 133 -0.03 -0.61 -13.41
N LEU A 134 -0.93 -0.50 -12.42
CA LEU A 134 -1.88 0.58 -12.28
C LEU A 134 -1.74 1.22 -10.89
N VAL A 135 -1.52 2.53 -10.84
CA VAL A 135 -1.45 3.27 -9.59
C VAL A 135 -2.71 4.10 -9.40
N ARG A 136 -3.41 3.88 -8.29
CA ARG A 136 -4.61 4.60 -7.87
C ARG A 136 -4.28 5.52 -6.72
N ILE A 137 -4.55 6.81 -6.88
CA ILE A 137 -4.23 7.82 -5.88
C ILE A 137 -5.53 8.47 -5.40
N GLY A 138 -5.71 8.54 -4.08
CA GLY A 138 -6.86 9.18 -3.47
C GLY A 138 -6.95 10.68 -3.80
N HIS A 139 -8.15 11.25 -3.74
CA HIS A 139 -8.39 12.66 -4.07
C HIS A 139 -7.89 13.62 -2.99
N GLY A 140 -7.53 13.14 -1.79
CA GLY A 140 -7.07 13.95 -0.66
C GLY A 140 -5.78 14.72 -0.95
N SER A 141 -5.44 15.66 -0.04
CA SER A 141 -4.17 16.43 -0.04
C SER A 141 -3.64 16.83 -1.43
N PRO A 142 -4.20 17.86 -2.09
CA PRO A 142 -3.95 18.16 -3.51
C PRO A 142 -2.48 18.26 -3.88
N VAL A 143 -1.65 18.91 -3.06
CA VAL A 143 -0.21 19.08 -3.31
C VAL A 143 0.53 17.74 -3.30
N HIS A 144 0.28 16.90 -2.29
CA HIS A 144 0.92 15.59 -2.19
C HIS A 144 0.44 14.65 -3.29
N ARG A 145 -0.88 14.68 -3.57
CA ARG A 145 -1.49 13.94 -4.69
C ARG A 145 -0.86 14.32 -6.03
N ASP A 146 -0.84 15.62 -6.35
CA ASP A 146 -0.39 16.08 -7.67
C ASP A 146 1.13 15.86 -7.85
N ARG A 147 1.91 15.93 -6.77
CA ARG A 147 3.31 15.54 -6.77
C ARG A 147 3.49 14.04 -7.00
N LEU A 148 2.75 13.19 -6.29
CA LEU A 148 2.76 11.74 -6.51
C LEU A 148 2.39 11.37 -7.94
N ILE A 149 1.34 12.01 -8.51
CA ILE A 149 0.96 11.82 -9.91
C ILE A 149 2.14 12.09 -10.83
N ASN A 150 2.82 13.22 -10.66
CA ASN A 150 3.93 13.60 -11.52
C ASN A 150 5.10 12.63 -11.45
N GLU A 151 5.48 12.21 -10.24
CA GLU A 151 6.57 11.27 -10.03
C GLU A 151 6.23 9.87 -10.59
N ILE A 152 4.99 9.40 -10.42
CA ILE A 152 4.54 8.11 -10.94
C ILE A 152 4.41 8.11 -12.48
N LEU A 153 3.89 9.20 -13.06
CA LEU A 153 3.83 9.36 -14.51
C LEU A 153 5.24 9.42 -15.13
N ALA A 154 6.21 10.04 -14.44
CA ALA A 154 7.60 10.06 -14.89
C ALA A 154 8.25 8.67 -14.94
N LEU A 155 7.77 7.71 -14.13
CA LEU A 155 8.16 6.31 -14.18
C LEU A 155 7.46 5.51 -15.31
N GLY A 156 6.52 6.13 -16.02
CA GLY A 156 5.77 5.50 -17.11
C GLY A 156 4.61 4.62 -16.66
N TYR A 157 4.17 4.70 -15.41
CA TYR A 157 3.03 3.92 -14.92
C TYR A 157 1.69 4.60 -15.19
N HIS A 158 0.64 3.80 -15.38
CA HIS A 158 -0.73 4.29 -15.49
C HIS A 158 -1.24 4.80 -14.13
N VAL A 159 -1.86 5.98 -14.13
CA VAL A 159 -2.37 6.63 -12.94
C VAL A 159 -3.88 6.87 -13.05
N GLU A 160 -4.61 6.58 -11.97
CA GLU A 160 -6.01 6.95 -11.77
C GLU A 160 -6.17 7.76 -10.48
N ILE A 161 -7.06 8.78 -10.48
CA ILE A 161 -7.49 9.48 -9.27
C ILE A 161 -8.81 8.89 -8.79
N VAL A 162 -8.84 8.45 -7.53
CA VAL A 162 -10.01 7.86 -6.87
C VAL A 162 -10.68 8.89 -5.97
N ASN A 163 -12.00 9.07 -6.12
CA ASN A 163 -12.78 9.94 -5.24
C ASN A 163 -13.23 9.17 -3.99
N GLU A 164 -12.63 9.49 -2.84
CA GLU A 164 -12.87 8.83 -1.55
C GLU A 164 -14.25 9.14 -0.94
N HIS A 165 -14.94 10.20 -1.38
CA HIS A 165 -16.28 10.54 -0.85
C HIS A 165 -17.33 9.44 -1.03
N ARG A 166 -17.06 8.45 -1.86
CA ARG A 166 -17.93 7.27 -2.04
C ARG A 166 -17.54 6.08 -1.16
N THR A 167 -16.42 6.15 -0.43
CA THR A 167 -15.87 5.03 0.35
C THR A 167 -15.87 5.26 1.86
N SER A 168 -16.20 6.48 2.34
CA SER A 168 -15.97 6.94 3.72
C SER A 168 -17.16 6.79 4.67
N ALA A 169 -18.07 5.87 4.45
CA ALA A 169 -19.12 5.60 5.44
C ALA A 169 -18.55 4.75 6.61
N GLY A 170 -18.04 5.41 7.66
CA GLY A 170 -17.99 4.82 9.01
C GLY A 170 -16.65 4.39 9.59
N GLN A 171 -15.49 5.02 9.27
CA GLN A 171 -14.22 4.66 9.95
C GLN A 171 -13.39 5.86 10.42
N SER A 172 -12.69 5.67 11.57
CA SER A 172 -11.86 6.66 12.24
C SER A 172 -10.59 7.03 11.43
N ARG A 173 -10.12 8.27 11.62
CA ARG A 173 -9.00 8.92 10.89
C ARG A 173 -7.60 8.34 11.12
N HIS A 174 -7.44 7.18 11.75
CA HIS A 174 -6.13 6.70 12.22
C HIS A 174 -5.53 5.50 11.48
N GLU A 175 -6.14 5.04 10.38
CA GLU A 175 -5.61 3.90 9.62
C GLU A 175 -5.35 4.25 8.15
N HIS A 176 -4.26 4.98 7.87
CA HIS A 176 -3.85 5.31 6.49
C HIS A 176 -3.66 4.06 5.61
N GLY A 177 -3.21 2.95 6.18
CA GLY A 177 -3.07 1.69 5.44
C GLY A 177 -4.41 1.07 5.00
N SER A 178 -5.53 1.32 5.73
CA SER A 178 -6.87 0.85 5.33
C SER A 178 -7.45 1.70 4.21
N SER A 179 -7.19 3.01 4.20
CA SER A 179 -7.58 3.93 3.12
C SER A 179 -6.90 3.55 1.80
N ALA A 180 -5.61 3.29 1.80
CA ALA A 180 -4.87 2.88 0.62
C ALA A 180 -5.39 1.57 0.00
N VAL A 181 -5.80 0.58 0.81
CA VAL A 181 -6.43 -0.65 0.32
C VAL A 181 -7.75 -0.36 -0.39
N LYS A 182 -8.61 0.48 0.21
CA LYS A 182 -9.89 0.89 -0.41
C LYS A 182 -9.67 1.63 -1.72
N ILE A 183 -8.69 2.55 -1.76
CA ILE A 183 -8.31 3.29 -2.97
C ILE A 183 -7.86 2.30 -4.06
N ALA A 184 -7.07 1.29 -3.73
CA ALA A 184 -6.63 0.28 -4.68
C ALA A 184 -7.79 -0.53 -5.30
N MET A 185 -8.90 -0.71 -4.58
CA MET A 185 -10.05 -1.51 -5.02
C MET A 185 -11.05 -0.73 -5.89
N VAL A 186 -11.06 0.60 -5.81
CA VAL A 186 -12.06 1.44 -6.49
C VAL A 186 -11.47 1.99 -7.78
N ALA A 187 -12.21 1.85 -8.89
CA ALA A 187 -11.82 2.45 -10.17
C ALA A 187 -11.86 3.97 -10.07
N GLY A 188 -10.80 4.62 -10.59
CA GLY A 188 -10.64 6.05 -10.61
C GLY A 188 -10.83 6.66 -12.00
N LYS A 189 -10.56 7.95 -12.12
CA LYS A 189 -10.46 8.64 -13.39
C LYS A 189 -9.01 8.63 -13.88
N PRO A 190 -8.70 8.17 -15.10
CA PRO A 190 -7.34 8.14 -15.62
C PRO A 190 -6.75 9.56 -15.72
N VAL A 191 -5.43 9.62 -15.49
CA VAL A 191 -4.62 10.83 -15.59
C VAL A 191 -3.45 10.54 -16.51
N HIS A 192 -3.29 11.35 -17.56
CA HIS A 192 -2.25 11.17 -18.58
C HIS A 192 -1.23 12.31 -18.61
N GLU A 193 -1.54 13.40 -17.93
CA GLU A 193 -0.72 14.61 -17.95
C GLU A 193 -0.24 14.98 -16.56
N GLN A 194 0.95 15.57 -16.50
CA GLN A 194 1.48 16.13 -15.28
C GLN A 194 0.59 17.25 -14.74
N ARG A 195 0.51 17.34 -13.42
CA ARG A 195 -0.26 18.33 -12.70
C ARG A 195 0.62 19.48 -12.25
N ARG A 196 0.08 20.70 -12.29
CA ARG A 196 0.73 21.82 -11.63
C ARG A 196 0.62 21.64 -10.11
N VAL A 197 1.77 21.64 -9.43
CA VAL A 197 1.83 21.55 -7.97
C VAL A 197 1.75 22.95 -7.38
N ASP A 198 0.55 23.36 -6.99
CA ASP A 198 0.30 24.65 -6.34
C ASP A 198 -0.04 24.43 -4.86
N ALA A 199 0.90 24.78 -4.00
CA ALA A 199 0.67 24.73 -2.56
C ALA A 199 -0.29 25.85 -2.11
N SER A 200 -1.29 25.47 -1.32
CA SER A 200 -2.15 26.45 -0.66
C SER A 200 -1.34 27.31 0.35
N HIS A 201 -1.83 28.51 0.63
CA HIS A 201 -1.20 29.39 1.62
C HIS A 201 -1.12 28.73 3.02
N GLY A 202 -2.10 27.87 3.35
CA GLY A 202 -2.10 27.09 4.61
C GLY A 202 -0.99 26.06 4.67
N GLU A 203 -0.74 25.32 3.57
CA GLU A 203 0.37 24.36 3.47
C GLU A 203 1.73 25.04 3.56
N LEU A 204 1.90 26.17 2.90
CA LEU A 204 3.14 26.96 2.99
C LEU A 204 3.38 27.44 4.42
N ARG A 205 2.35 27.94 5.12
CA ARG A 205 2.46 28.32 6.54
C ARG A 205 2.75 27.13 7.45
N ASN A 206 2.19 25.97 7.15
CA ASN A 206 2.50 24.76 7.91
C ASN A 206 3.97 24.37 7.76
N LEU A 207 4.55 24.45 6.56
CA LEU A 207 5.98 24.21 6.34
C LEU A 207 6.84 25.21 7.10
N GLN A 208 6.45 26.50 7.14
CA GLN A 208 7.12 27.50 7.98
C GLN A 208 7.07 27.15 9.48
N ARG A 209 5.91 26.63 9.96
CA ARG A 209 5.78 26.15 11.33
C ARG A 209 6.69 24.94 11.62
N ILE A 210 6.72 23.98 10.69
CA ILE A 210 7.58 22.80 10.81
C ILE A 210 9.07 23.20 10.82
N SER A 211 9.50 24.12 9.93
CA SER A 211 10.89 24.59 9.92
C SER A 211 11.29 25.21 11.25
N ARG A 212 10.38 25.98 11.87
CA ARG A 212 10.61 26.56 13.19
C ARG A 212 10.70 25.50 14.28
N GLN A 213 9.89 24.45 14.23
CA GLN A 213 9.95 23.34 15.17
C GLN A 213 11.27 22.55 15.05
N GLN A 214 11.66 22.17 13.82
CA GLN A 214 12.88 21.40 13.57
C GLN A 214 14.15 22.18 13.91
N SER A 215 14.14 23.50 13.70
CA SER A 215 15.25 24.37 14.09
C SER A 215 15.18 24.84 15.56
N LYS A 216 14.35 24.23 16.40
CA LYS A 216 14.16 24.61 17.82
C LYS A 216 13.87 26.11 18.01
N GLY A 217 13.16 26.72 17.07
CA GLY A 217 12.77 28.13 17.11
C GLY A 217 13.72 29.09 16.40
N HIS A 218 14.87 28.63 15.91
CA HIS A 218 15.88 29.50 15.30
C HIS A 218 15.55 29.98 13.90
N ILE A 219 14.95 29.12 13.05
CA ILE A 219 14.69 29.42 11.65
C ILE A 219 13.21 29.30 11.32
N THR A 220 12.68 30.31 10.59
CA THR A 220 11.41 30.22 9.88
C THR A 220 11.71 30.47 8.41
N ILE A 221 11.57 29.43 7.57
CA ILE A 221 11.83 29.55 6.13
C ILE A 221 10.88 30.55 5.45
N SER A 222 11.31 31.13 4.34
CA SER A 222 10.46 32.04 3.55
C SER A 222 9.32 31.26 2.85
N LEU A 223 8.25 31.98 2.44
CA LEU A 223 7.19 31.38 1.61
C LEU A 223 7.72 30.87 0.28
N GLN A 224 8.75 31.51 -0.27
CA GLN A 224 9.41 31.10 -1.51
C GLN A 224 10.15 29.76 -1.29
N THR A 225 10.90 29.64 -0.20
CA THR A 225 11.58 28.39 0.18
C THR A 225 10.56 27.28 0.45
N ALA A 226 9.45 27.59 1.15
CA ALA A 226 8.37 26.63 1.37
C ALA A 226 7.75 26.15 0.04
N ARG A 227 7.60 26.98 -0.97
CA ARG A 227 7.18 26.57 -2.33
C ARG A 227 8.18 25.63 -2.99
N ARG A 228 9.48 25.92 -2.89
CA ARG A 228 10.53 25.03 -3.43
C ARG A 228 10.49 23.63 -2.78
N ILE A 229 10.17 23.56 -1.49
CA ILE A 229 9.96 22.28 -0.79
C ILE A 229 8.73 21.55 -1.33
N THR A 230 7.58 22.22 -1.48
CA THR A 230 6.36 21.59 -2.01
C THR A 230 6.53 21.11 -3.45
N GLN A 231 7.36 21.78 -4.23
CA GLN A 231 7.71 21.39 -5.60
C GLN A 231 8.77 20.26 -5.68
N GLY A 232 9.33 19.85 -4.52
CA GLY A 232 10.37 18.83 -4.47
C GLY A 232 11.76 19.27 -4.90
N VAL A 233 11.96 20.58 -5.07
CA VAL A 233 13.26 21.18 -5.43
C VAL A 233 14.23 21.18 -4.25
N LEU A 234 13.69 21.19 -3.03
CA LEU A 234 14.44 21.14 -1.77
C LEU A 234 13.75 20.21 -0.78
N THR A 235 14.54 19.55 0.04
CA THR A 235 14.08 18.95 1.30
C THR A 235 14.00 20.00 2.40
N MET A 236 13.32 19.69 3.51
CA MET A 236 13.30 20.60 4.66
C MET A 236 14.70 20.78 5.28
N GLU A 237 15.50 19.72 5.30
CA GLU A 237 16.86 19.74 5.81
C GLU A 237 17.77 20.67 4.98
N GLU A 238 17.73 20.53 3.65
CA GLU A 238 18.45 21.43 2.74
C GLU A 238 18.00 22.88 2.89
N ALA A 239 16.68 23.11 3.05
CA ALA A 239 16.14 24.45 3.25
C ALA A 239 16.60 25.08 4.58
N LEU A 240 16.71 24.31 5.64
CA LEU A 240 17.24 24.76 6.92
C LEU A 240 18.73 25.05 6.83
N LYS A 241 19.48 24.22 6.12
CA LYS A 241 20.90 24.41 5.86
C LYS A 241 21.17 25.66 5.01
N GLU A 242 20.40 25.89 3.92
CA GLU A 242 20.45 27.12 3.13
C GLU A 242 20.17 28.38 3.99
N ALA A 243 19.31 28.22 5.03
CA ALA A 243 18.99 29.29 5.97
C ALA A 243 19.99 29.45 7.13
N GLY A 244 21.10 28.69 7.13
CA GLY A 244 22.17 28.79 8.11
C GLY A 244 21.98 27.95 9.40
N TYR A 245 21.08 26.95 9.35
CA TYR A 245 20.89 26.00 10.45
C TYR A 245 21.59 24.67 10.13
N ASP A 246 22.68 24.37 10.82
CA ASP A 246 23.31 23.04 10.84
C ASP A 246 22.77 22.27 12.06
N SER A 247 22.06 21.17 11.80
CA SER A 247 21.71 20.22 12.85
C SER A 247 22.95 19.37 13.17
N SER A 248 23.80 19.88 14.06
CA SER A 248 24.90 19.12 14.69
C SER A 248 24.32 18.14 15.68
#